data_e77efaf9e7c40b44ebae4c5dbce01839
#
_entry.id   e77efaf9e7c40b44ebae4c5dbce01839
#
_cell.length_a   1.000
_cell.length_b   1.000
_cell.length_c   1.000
_cell.angle_alpha   90.00
_cell.angle_beta   90.00
_cell.angle_gamma   90.00
#
_symmetry.space_group_name_H-M   'P 1'
#
loop_
_entity.id
_entity.type
_entity.pdbx_description
1 polymer ?
#
loop_
_entity_poly.entity_id
_entity_poly.type
_entity_poly.pdbx_seq_one_letter_code
_entity_poly.pdbx_strand_id
1 'polypeptide(L)'
;VDENWLSVDGVDLSSWGDGTFDFSYSMEDETLTLSGEGAYMGLAKVGSTDEVFVPQTEVIYTVAKIVDANVDTLVLETVTEANGGIWSFTFVSYEVASDEPEMPVCEEVEPSDSTQVTFMLNFNDYTGEGTIPAIIGNWNNWSSAQPMTDEDGDGIWESTMTLATGDYEFKFETDAGDQETLAVGSDCTLTTDIYTNRVLTVAGIPIWYGVVCWEACLDCAPIFTAADLVGKDWTLWDVDQVIAVGPGIGRGDWFAANEAWIAAVPCLFDDTFTFDDAGGFVVNVGDSVLLEDWMDSVSVTGCVPVADIPENLAAWGGGDFTYTFTEGSETTLPTISVTGNGAYLGFYKGGPGAEQRAPNDTTITYEVIRFYDGPTNKRLRVGVDYSEAGDGSAYWNYLLTAPAQ
;
A
#
# COMPACT_ATOMS: atom_id res chain seq x y z
N VAL A 1 16.85 7.50 -10.20
CA VAL A 1 16.92 6.76 -8.93
C VAL A 1 16.45 7.70 -7.83
N ASP A 2 15.17 7.59 -7.41
CA ASP A 2 14.62 8.38 -6.32
C ASP A 2 14.90 7.67 -4.98
N GLU A 3 16.16 7.63 -4.60
CA GLU A 3 16.51 7.21 -3.26
C GLU A 3 16.68 8.47 -2.39
N ASN A 4 15.76 8.71 -1.47
CA ASN A 4 15.77 9.92 -0.61
C ASN A 4 17.07 10.15 0.17
N TRP A 5 17.85 9.08 0.42
CA TRP A 5 19.15 9.19 1.08
C TRP A 5 20.25 9.78 0.17
N LEU A 6 20.03 9.83 -1.16
CA LEU A 6 20.92 10.50 -2.12
C LEU A 6 20.64 12.01 -2.25
N SER A 7 19.55 12.54 -1.68
CA SER A 7 19.19 13.95 -1.76
C SER A 7 19.94 14.80 -0.73
N VAL A 8 21.26 14.88 -0.86
CA VAL A 8 22.07 15.83 -0.09
C VAL A 8 22.45 16.99 -1.02
N ASP A 9 22.13 18.21 -0.63
CA ASP A 9 22.49 19.41 -1.39
C ASP A 9 23.98 19.44 -1.73
N GLY A 10 24.29 19.42 -3.03
CA GLY A 10 25.67 19.51 -3.54
C GLY A 10 26.34 18.19 -3.91
N VAL A 11 25.65 17.05 -3.84
CA VAL A 11 26.18 15.76 -4.33
C VAL A 11 25.98 15.67 -5.85
N ASP A 12 27.06 15.40 -6.56
CA ASP A 12 27.02 15.10 -8.01
C ASP A 12 26.65 13.63 -8.21
N LEU A 13 25.43 13.37 -8.68
CA LEU A 13 24.92 12.04 -8.96
C LEU A 13 25.16 11.60 -10.42
N SER A 14 25.89 12.36 -11.21
CA SER A 14 26.08 12.11 -12.64
C SER A 14 26.85 10.82 -12.96
N SER A 15 27.58 10.28 -11.99
CA SER A 15 28.29 8.98 -12.13
C SER A 15 27.45 7.77 -11.70
N TRP A 16 26.19 7.98 -11.27
CA TRP A 16 25.34 6.88 -10.81
C TRP A 16 24.33 6.48 -11.90
N GLY A 17 24.30 5.19 -12.21
CA GLY A 17 23.16 4.57 -12.89
C GLY A 17 23.22 4.50 -14.41
N ASP A 18 24.00 5.32 -15.11
CA ASP A 18 24.12 5.25 -16.57
C ASP A 18 25.57 5.00 -16.99
N GLY A 19 25.83 3.92 -17.68
CA GLY A 19 27.14 3.63 -18.22
C GLY A 19 27.35 2.16 -18.54
N THR A 20 28.45 1.89 -19.25
CA THR A 20 28.98 0.55 -19.44
C THR A 20 30.11 0.36 -18.44
N PHE A 21 30.00 -0.63 -17.60
CA PHE A 21 30.98 -0.96 -16.58
C PHE A 21 31.66 -2.27 -16.90
N ASP A 22 32.90 -2.42 -16.49
CA ASP A 22 33.64 -3.68 -16.62
C ASP A 22 33.30 -4.59 -15.41
N PHE A 23 33.27 -5.89 -15.67
CA PHE A 23 33.16 -6.90 -14.62
C PHE A 23 34.19 -8.01 -14.78
N SER A 24 34.52 -8.61 -13.64
CA SER A 24 35.30 -9.85 -13.58
C SER A 24 34.73 -10.82 -12.60
N TYR A 25 34.81 -12.11 -12.89
CA TYR A 25 34.36 -13.18 -11.98
C TYR A 25 35.54 -14.09 -11.63
N SER A 26 35.74 -14.31 -10.32
CA SER A 26 36.70 -15.28 -9.80
C SER A 26 35.96 -16.54 -9.35
N MET A 27 36.22 -17.64 -10.02
CA MET A 27 35.67 -18.96 -9.63
C MET A 27 36.33 -19.51 -8.36
N GLU A 28 37.57 -19.07 -8.04
CA GLU A 28 38.31 -19.53 -6.86
C GLU A 28 37.76 -18.90 -5.58
N ASP A 29 37.41 -17.61 -5.65
CA ASP A 29 36.94 -16.82 -4.51
C ASP A 29 35.41 -16.70 -4.48
N GLU A 30 34.71 -17.19 -5.52
CA GLU A 30 33.26 -17.03 -5.71
C GLU A 30 32.84 -15.56 -5.66
N THR A 31 33.60 -14.65 -6.31
CA THR A 31 33.34 -13.22 -6.29
C THR A 31 33.09 -12.65 -7.69
N LEU A 32 32.13 -11.72 -7.75
CA LEU A 32 31.87 -10.87 -8.90
C LEU A 32 32.34 -9.45 -8.55
N THR A 33 33.26 -8.91 -9.31
CA THR A 33 33.77 -7.55 -9.14
C THR A 33 33.25 -6.68 -10.27
N LEU A 34 32.60 -5.55 -9.93
CA LEU A 34 32.23 -4.49 -10.86
C LEU A 34 33.25 -3.36 -10.73
N SER A 35 33.76 -2.89 -11.86
CA SER A 35 34.77 -1.83 -11.91
C SER A 35 34.27 -0.64 -12.72
N GLY A 36 34.42 0.55 -12.15
CA GLY A 36 33.99 1.84 -12.70
C GLY A 36 33.34 2.71 -11.64
N GLU A 37 33.57 4.02 -11.72
CA GLU A 37 32.97 4.96 -10.78
C GLU A 37 31.44 4.90 -10.87
N GLY A 38 30.75 4.58 -9.76
CA GLY A 38 29.31 4.45 -9.71
C GLY A 38 28.74 3.12 -10.23
N ALA A 39 29.58 2.10 -10.50
CA ALA A 39 29.10 0.76 -10.84
C ALA A 39 28.44 0.07 -9.65
N TYR A 40 27.28 -0.54 -9.85
CA TYR A 40 26.60 -1.36 -8.84
C TYR A 40 25.61 -2.34 -9.46
N MET A 41 25.24 -3.38 -8.70
CA MET A 41 24.08 -4.25 -8.98
C MET A 41 23.13 -4.21 -7.78
N GLY A 42 21.83 -4.14 -8.04
CA GLY A 42 20.79 -4.02 -7.02
C GLY A 42 20.54 -2.56 -6.65
N LEU A 43 21.05 -2.10 -5.53
CA LEU A 43 20.85 -0.73 -5.03
C LEU A 43 22.14 0.09 -5.16
N ALA A 44 22.04 1.34 -5.58
CA ALA A 44 23.15 2.29 -5.68
C ALA A 44 23.89 2.46 -4.33
N LYS A 45 23.21 2.28 -3.21
CA LYS A 45 23.76 2.39 -1.86
C LYS A 45 24.95 1.46 -1.60
N VAL A 46 25.00 0.28 -2.21
CA VAL A 46 26.12 -0.65 -2.04
C VAL A 46 27.39 -0.19 -2.74
N GLY A 47 27.26 0.68 -3.73
CA GLY A 47 28.39 1.30 -4.46
C GLY A 47 28.88 2.61 -3.84
N SER A 48 28.42 3.02 -2.64
CA SER A 48 28.84 4.25 -1.97
C SER A 48 29.80 3.99 -0.82
N THR A 49 30.73 4.95 -0.58
CA THR A 49 31.55 4.97 0.63
C THR A 49 30.73 5.53 1.80
N ASP A 50 31.03 5.10 3.03
CA ASP A 50 30.29 5.47 4.24
C ASP A 50 30.30 6.94 4.63
N GLU A 51 31.24 7.69 4.13
CA GLU A 51 31.44 9.04 4.67
C GLU A 51 30.72 10.16 3.95
N VAL A 52 30.37 10.03 2.66
CA VAL A 52 29.62 11.12 1.93
C VAL A 52 29.13 10.63 0.55
N PHE A 53 28.26 9.70 0.42
CA PHE A 53 27.62 9.39 -0.88
C PHE A 53 28.57 9.48 -2.11
N VAL A 54 29.81 9.13 -1.92
CA VAL A 54 30.83 9.14 -2.99
C VAL A 54 30.80 7.80 -3.67
N PRO A 55 30.64 7.75 -5.01
CA PRO A 55 30.69 6.51 -5.75
C PRO A 55 32.01 5.78 -5.52
N GLN A 56 31.94 4.47 -5.28
CA GLN A 56 33.13 3.62 -5.31
C GLN A 56 33.58 3.37 -6.73
N THR A 57 34.84 3.10 -6.92
CA THR A 57 35.42 2.72 -8.22
C THR A 57 35.36 1.23 -8.45
N GLU A 58 35.06 0.45 -7.42
CA GLU A 58 34.97 -1.01 -7.45
C GLU A 58 33.99 -1.49 -6.38
N VAL A 59 33.09 -2.42 -6.74
CA VAL A 59 32.19 -3.11 -5.80
C VAL A 59 32.36 -4.61 -5.97
N ILE A 60 32.64 -5.30 -4.86
CA ILE A 60 32.84 -6.76 -4.82
C ILE A 60 31.60 -7.40 -4.20
N TYR A 61 31.05 -8.37 -4.91
CA TYR A 61 29.96 -9.21 -4.45
C TYR A 61 30.44 -10.64 -4.27
N THR A 62 30.04 -11.28 -3.18
CA THR A 62 30.17 -12.74 -3.04
C THR A 62 28.99 -13.38 -3.78
N VAL A 63 29.26 -14.39 -4.59
CA VAL A 63 28.22 -15.17 -5.26
C VAL A 63 27.73 -16.24 -4.31
N ALA A 64 26.65 -15.96 -3.59
CA ALA A 64 26.11 -16.84 -2.56
C ALA A 64 25.35 -18.05 -3.13
N LYS A 65 24.79 -17.91 -4.35
CA LYS A 65 24.03 -18.98 -5.00
C LYS A 65 23.91 -18.77 -6.48
N ILE A 66 24.09 -19.85 -7.24
CA ILE A 66 23.71 -19.93 -8.66
C ILE A 66 22.79 -21.16 -8.80
N VAL A 67 21.61 -20.98 -9.41
CA VAL A 67 20.71 -22.07 -9.76
C VAL A 67 20.52 -22.03 -11.25
N ASP A 68 20.98 -23.10 -11.92
CA ASP A 68 20.72 -23.37 -13.33
C ASP A 68 19.47 -24.25 -13.42
N ALA A 69 18.35 -23.67 -13.80
CA ALA A 69 17.04 -24.31 -13.88
C ALA A 69 16.20 -23.66 -15.00
N ASN A 70 14.89 -23.92 -15.05
CA ASN A 70 13.99 -23.21 -15.99
C ASN A 70 13.96 -21.68 -15.75
N VAL A 71 14.41 -21.25 -14.59
CA VAL A 71 14.66 -19.85 -14.24
C VAL A 71 16.02 -19.81 -13.53
N ASP A 72 17.01 -19.22 -14.19
CA ASP A 72 18.31 -19.05 -13.59
C ASP A 72 18.25 -18.03 -12.48
N THR A 73 18.80 -18.39 -11.33
CA THR A 73 18.81 -17.53 -10.16
C THR A 73 20.24 -17.26 -9.73
N LEU A 74 20.60 -15.99 -9.60
CA LEU A 74 21.88 -15.52 -9.08
C LEU A 74 21.64 -14.74 -7.79
N VAL A 75 22.23 -15.19 -6.69
CA VAL A 75 22.22 -14.44 -5.42
C VAL A 75 23.60 -13.84 -5.19
N LEU A 76 23.63 -12.52 -5.08
CA LEU A 76 24.85 -11.75 -4.82
C LEU A 76 24.77 -11.12 -3.44
N GLU A 77 25.84 -11.19 -2.67
CA GLU A 77 25.98 -10.56 -1.37
C GLU A 77 27.16 -9.60 -1.33
N THR A 78 27.01 -8.44 -0.70
CA THR A 78 28.11 -7.52 -0.45
C THR A 78 28.03 -6.98 0.98
N VAL A 79 29.18 -6.62 1.53
CA VAL A 79 29.29 -6.11 2.91
C VAL A 79 29.56 -4.61 2.85
N THR A 80 28.76 -3.82 3.58
CA THR A 80 29.05 -2.40 3.77
C THR A 80 30.15 -2.22 4.82
N GLU A 81 31.18 -1.40 4.53
CA GLU A 81 32.33 -1.22 5.40
C GLU A 81 31.96 -0.58 6.77
N ALA A 82 30.92 0.28 6.84
CA ALA A 82 30.60 1.08 8.02
C ALA A 82 30.14 0.24 9.23
N ASN A 83 29.36 -0.80 9.01
CA ASN A 83 28.74 -1.53 10.12
C ASN A 83 28.75 -3.05 9.97
N GLY A 84 29.39 -3.56 8.91
CA GLY A 84 29.43 -4.99 8.61
C GLY A 84 28.07 -5.55 8.17
N GLY A 85 27.14 -4.69 7.77
CA GLY A 85 25.83 -5.10 7.25
C GLY A 85 25.98 -5.83 5.92
N ILE A 86 25.26 -6.92 5.72
CA ILE A 86 25.25 -7.69 4.49
C ILE A 86 24.03 -7.29 3.67
N TRP A 87 24.25 -6.92 2.41
CA TRP A 87 23.19 -6.73 1.43
C TRP A 87 23.14 -7.95 0.52
N SER A 88 21.96 -8.58 0.42
CA SER A 88 21.74 -9.74 -0.44
C SER A 88 20.73 -9.38 -1.55
N PHE A 89 21.09 -9.66 -2.79
CA PHE A 89 20.27 -9.39 -3.97
C PHE A 89 20.03 -10.67 -4.74
N THR A 90 18.78 -10.96 -5.05
CA THR A 90 18.40 -12.10 -5.89
C THR A 90 18.03 -11.60 -7.28
N PHE A 91 18.78 -12.05 -8.28
CA PHE A 91 18.50 -11.79 -9.69
C PHE A 91 17.95 -13.08 -10.30
N VAL A 92 16.95 -12.95 -11.14
CA VAL A 92 16.39 -14.07 -11.90
C VAL A 92 16.47 -13.77 -13.38
N SER A 93 16.91 -14.76 -14.17
CA SER A 93 16.84 -14.68 -15.63
C SER A 93 15.81 -15.70 -16.11
N TYR A 94 15.01 -15.30 -17.09
CA TYR A 94 14.10 -16.21 -17.75
C TYR A 94 14.69 -16.57 -19.10
N GLU A 95 14.80 -17.89 -19.41
CA GLU A 95 15.09 -18.27 -20.80
C GLU A 95 13.92 -17.76 -21.66
N VAL A 96 14.21 -16.77 -22.48
CA VAL A 96 13.31 -16.43 -23.57
C VAL A 96 13.45 -17.57 -24.59
N ALA A 97 12.43 -18.40 -24.73
CA ALA A 97 12.39 -19.42 -25.78
C ALA A 97 12.71 -18.75 -27.11
N SER A 98 13.57 -19.37 -27.92
CA SER A 98 14.12 -18.84 -29.16
C SER A 98 13.13 -18.69 -30.32
N ASP A 99 11.84 -18.65 -30.04
CA ASP A 99 10.80 -18.12 -30.91
C ASP A 99 10.38 -16.74 -30.32
N GLU A 100 11.29 -15.78 -30.44
CA GLU A 100 11.01 -14.40 -30.11
C GLU A 100 9.73 -13.88 -30.79
N PRO A 101 8.67 -13.59 -30.05
CA PRO A 101 8.06 -12.31 -30.27
C PRO A 101 9.08 -11.30 -29.70
N GLU A 102 9.59 -10.41 -30.55
CA GLU A 102 10.38 -9.27 -30.13
C GLU A 102 9.84 -8.80 -28.79
N MET A 103 10.68 -8.87 -27.70
CA MET A 103 10.32 -8.20 -26.46
C MET A 103 9.87 -6.81 -26.88
N PRO A 104 8.69 -6.34 -26.47
CA PRO A 104 8.43 -4.95 -26.62
C PRO A 104 9.62 -4.28 -25.92
N VAL A 105 10.50 -3.67 -26.73
CA VAL A 105 11.37 -2.65 -26.24
C VAL A 105 10.48 -1.89 -25.28
N CYS A 106 10.91 -1.64 -24.02
CA CYS A 106 10.36 -0.50 -23.32
C CYS A 106 10.67 0.67 -24.26
N GLU A 107 9.82 0.86 -25.26
CA GLU A 107 9.73 2.13 -25.91
C GLU A 107 9.58 3.07 -24.72
N GLU A 108 10.51 4.00 -24.56
CA GLU A 108 10.13 5.27 -23.97
C GLU A 108 8.79 5.54 -24.60
N VAL A 109 7.72 5.40 -23.79
CA VAL A 109 6.39 5.70 -24.29
C VAL A 109 6.50 7.18 -24.54
N GLU A 110 6.83 7.53 -25.80
CA GLU A 110 6.75 8.91 -26.25
C GLU A 110 5.38 9.36 -25.79
N PRO A 111 5.27 10.46 -25.05
CA PRO A 111 4.01 10.90 -24.51
C PRO A 111 2.99 10.83 -25.63
N SER A 112 2.07 9.91 -25.54
CA SER A 112 1.03 9.73 -26.55
C SER A 112 0.25 11.04 -26.66
N ASP A 113 -0.10 11.46 -27.88
CA ASP A 113 -0.96 12.63 -28.07
C ASP A 113 -2.30 12.51 -27.30
N SER A 114 -2.58 11.33 -26.76
CA SER A 114 -3.74 11.05 -25.91
C SER A 114 -3.49 9.85 -24.98
N THR A 115 -4.14 9.82 -23.83
CA THR A 115 -4.00 8.75 -22.84
C THR A 115 -5.32 8.42 -22.16
N GLN A 116 -5.38 7.25 -21.52
CA GLN A 116 -6.52 6.88 -20.70
C GLN A 116 -6.47 7.63 -19.36
N VAL A 117 -7.62 8.17 -18.98
CA VAL A 117 -7.87 8.80 -17.68
C VAL A 117 -9.03 8.06 -17.05
N THR A 118 -8.80 7.47 -15.88
CA THR A 118 -9.84 6.85 -15.06
C THR A 118 -10.17 7.80 -13.92
N PHE A 119 -11.42 8.20 -13.85
CA PHE A 119 -11.98 9.04 -12.79
C PHE A 119 -12.69 8.14 -11.78
N MET A 120 -12.49 8.40 -10.50
CA MET A 120 -13.12 7.67 -9.40
C MET A 120 -13.79 8.66 -8.44
N LEU A 121 -15.08 8.46 -8.21
CA LEU A 121 -15.90 9.31 -7.35
C LEU A 121 -16.51 8.47 -6.22
N ASN A 122 -16.22 8.79 -4.98
CA ASN A 122 -17.01 8.31 -3.86
C ASN A 122 -18.34 9.09 -3.79
N PHE A 123 -19.44 8.39 -4.06
CA PHE A 123 -20.77 8.98 -4.14
C PHE A 123 -21.66 8.63 -2.94
N ASN A 124 -21.10 7.95 -1.93
CA ASN A 124 -21.85 7.48 -0.75
C ASN A 124 -22.45 8.62 0.08
N ASP A 125 -21.81 9.79 0.11
CA ASP A 125 -22.26 10.95 0.89
C ASP A 125 -23.24 11.87 0.15
N TYR A 126 -23.53 11.56 -1.13
CA TYR A 126 -24.48 12.36 -1.89
C TYR A 126 -25.92 12.15 -1.40
N THR A 127 -26.61 13.24 -1.09
CA THR A 127 -27.97 13.23 -0.54
C THR A 127 -29.01 13.89 -1.45
N GLY A 128 -28.62 14.24 -2.68
CA GLY A 128 -29.52 14.85 -3.68
C GLY A 128 -30.48 13.85 -4.34
N GLU A 129 -31.12 14.27 -5.44
CA GLU A 129 -32.14 13.45 -6.13
C GLU A 129 -31.53 12.51 -7.20
N GLY A 130 -30.29 12.75 -7.66
CA GLY A 130 -29.62 11.93 -8.67
C GLY A 130 -29.16 10.59 -8.11
N THR A 131 -29.13 9.57 -8.97
CA THR A 131 -28.74 8.20 -8.60
C THR A 131 -27.50 7.71 -9.34
N ILE A 132 -27.17 8.31 -10.48
CA ILE A 132 -26.03 7.95 -11.33
C ILE A 132 -25.18 9.18 -11.53
N PRO A 133 -23.95 9.20 -10.99
CA PRO A 133 -23.02 10.28 -11.28
C PRO A 133 -22.45 10.18 -12.70
N ALA A 134 -22.04 11.31 -13.23
CA ALA A 134 -21.45 11.46 -14.54
C ALA A 134 -20.37 12.54 -14.51
N ILE A 135 -19.49 12.56 -15.51
CA ILE A 135 -18.42 13.56 -15.63
C ILE A 135 -18.70 14.46 -16.84
N ILE A 136 -18.62 15.76 -16.65
CA ILE A 136 -18.75 16.77 -17.70
C ILE A 136 -17.54 17.71 -17.68
N GLY A 137 -17.03 18.08 -18.85
CA GLY A 137 -15.82 18.91 -18.91
C GLY A 137 -15.62 19.65 -20.22
N ASN A 138 -14.55 20.45 -20.27
CA ASN A 138 -14.23 21.27 -21.42
C ASN A 138 -13.74 20.47 -22.65
N TRP A 139 -13.38 19.18 -22.51
CA TRP A 139 -13.00 18.31 -23.63
C TRP A 139 -14.11 18.14 -24.69
N ASN A 140 -15.34 18.34 -24.31
CA ASN A 140 -16.50 18.31 -25.21
C ASN A 140 -17.32 19.59 -25.17
N ASN A 141 -16.75 20.72 -24.75
CA ASN A 141 -17.39 21.99 -24.55
C ASN A 141 -18.62 21.94 -23.61
N TRP A 142 -18.55 21.15 -22.57
CA TRP A 142 -19.63 21.00 -21.57
C TRP A 142 -20.97 20.56 -22.16
N SER A 143 -20.92 19.78 -23.23
CA SER A 143 -22.14 19.49 -24.05
C SER A 143 -22.86 18.21 -23.65
N SER A 144 -22.13 17.24 -23.07
CA SER A 144 -22.73 15.99 -22.63
C SER A 144 -21.85 15.36 -21.52
N ALA A 145 -22.50 14.90 -20.48
CA ALA A 145 -21.81 14.16 -19.43
C ALA A 145 -21.56 12.70 -19.81
N GLN A 146 -20.46 12.15 -19.36
CA GLN A 146 -20.10 10.75 -19.46
C GLN A 146 -20.57 10.04 -18.20
N PRO A 147 -21.52 9.08 -18.28
CA PRO A 147 -21.95 8.33 -17.11
C PRO A 147 -20.81 7.55 -16.48
N MET A 148 -20.85 7.40 -15.17
CA MET A 148 -19.97 6.54 -14.38
C MET A 148 -20.68 5.22 -14.05
N THR A 149 -19.94 4.20 -13.69
CA THR A 149 -20.45 2.88 -13.27
C THR A 149 -19.85 2.50 -11.92
N ASP A 150 -20.62 1.75 -11.15
CA ASP A 150 -20.20 1.12 -9.88
C ASP A 150 -20.52 -0.37 -10.03
N GLU A 151 -19.60 -1.12 -10.67
CA GLU A 151 -19.84 -2.52 -11.06
C GLU A 151 -19.75 -3.47 -9.88
N ASP A 152 -18.93 -3.16 -8.88
CA ASP A 152 -18.76 -3.98 -7.68
C ASP A 152 -19.64 -3.52 -6.49
N GLY A 153 -20.35 -2.41 -6.66
CA GLY A 153 -21.34 -1.89 -5.70
C GLY A 153 -20.71 -1.37 -4.41
N ASP A 154 -19.47 -0.85 -4.48
CA ASP A 154 -18.75 -0.35 -3.31
C ASP A 154 -19.01 1.15 -3.05
N GLY A 155 -19.81 1.80 -3.90
CA GLY A 155 -20.13 3.22 -3.83
C GLY A 155 -19.05 4.12 -4.43
N ILE A 156 -17.98 3.54 -4.96
CA ILE A 156 -17.00 4.24 -5.78
C ILE A 156 -17.40 4.09 -7.25
N TRP A 157 -17.79 5.16 -7.83
CA TRP A 157 -18.18 5.20 -9.24
C TRP A 157 -16.99 5.50 -10.11
N GLU A 158 -16.86 4.80 -11.22
CA GLU A 158 -15.72 4.88 -12.13
C GLU A 158 -16.15 5.22 -13.56
N SER A 159 -15.28 5.97 -14.24
CA SER A 159 -15.39 6.17 -15.69
C SER A 159 -14.01 6.34 -16.29
N THR A 160 -13.71 5.57 -17.34
CA THR A 160 -12.46 5.67 -18.10
C THR A 160 -12.71 6.27 -19.47
N MET A 161 -11.95 7.29 -19.83
CA MET A 161 -12.01 7.92 -21.16
C MET A 161 -10.60 8.22 -21.69
N THR A 162 -10.47 8.34 -23.00
CA THR A 162 -9.22 8.76 -23.65
C THR A 162 -9.26 10.27 -23.87
N LEU A 163 -8.31 11.00 -23.28
CA LEU A 163 -8.14 12.44 -23.44
C LEU A 163 -6.81 12.75 -24.15
N ALA A 164 -6.82 13.77 -25.01
CA ALA A 164 -5.60 14.30 -25.59
C ALA A 164 -4.71 14.95 -24.53
N THR A 165 -3.42 15.11 -24.82
CA THR A 165 -2.51 15.88 -23.95
C THR A 165 -2.99 17.32 -23.83
N GLY A 166 -3.07 17.85 -22.60
CA GLY A 166 -3.57 19.21 -22.34
C GLY A 166 -4.12 19.41 -20.94
N ASP A 167 -4.56 20.62 -20.67
CA ASP A 167 -5.20 21.01 -19.42
C ASP A 167 -6.71 21.01 -19.56
N TYR A 168 -7.38 20.40 -18.60
CA TYR A 168 -8.81 20.21 -18.60
C TYR A 168 -9.45 20.79 -17.34
N GLU A 169 -10.65 21.33 -17.52
CA GLU A 169 -11.58 21.66 -16.46
C GLU A 169 -12.79 20.73 -16.54
N PHE A 170 -13.25 20.23 -15.40
CA PHE A 170 -14.39 19.31 -15.34
C PHE A 170 -15.15 19.40 -14.02
N LYS A 171 -16.32 18.79 -13.98
CA LYS A 171 -17.17 18.59 -12.80
C LYS A 171 -17.79 17.21 -12.81
N PHE A 172 -18.20 16.77 -11.65
CA PHE A 172 -19.19 15.72 -11.54
C PHE A 172 -20.60 16.32 -11.59
N GLU A 173 -21.51 15.62 -12.24
CA GLU A 173 -22.94 15.91 -12.24
C GLU A 173 -23.73 14.62 -12.09
N THR A 174 -25.02 14.68 -11.82
CA THR A 174 -25.89 13.52 -11.70
C THR A 174 -26.85 13.40 -12.87
N ASP A 175 -27.49 12.24 -13.01
CA ASP A 175 -28.56 11.98 -13.96
C ASP A 175 -29.80 12.87 -13.73
N ALA A 176 -29.95 13.47 -12.54
CA ALA A 176 -30.95 14.49 -12.25
C ALA A 176 -30.54 15.91 -12.70
N GLY A 177 -29.28 16.10 -13.12
CA GLY A 177 -28.74 17.38 -13.55
C GLY A 177 -28.15 18.23 -12.41
N ASP A 178 -27.98 17.67 -11.23
CA ASP A 178 -27.27 18.34 -10.14
C ASP A 178 -25.78 18.35 -10.43
N GLN A 179 -25.17 19.51 -10.40
CA GLN A 179 -23.71 19.66 -10.52
C GLN A 179 -23.09 19.97 -9.17
N GLU A 180 -21.92 19.40 -8.90
CA GLU A 180 -21.18 19.68 -7.67
C GLU A 180 -20.82 21.16 -7.53
N THR A 181 -20.81 21.64 -6.29
CA THR A 181 -20.44 23.00 -5.92
C THR A 181 -19.11 22.98 -5.17
N LEU A 182 -18.03 23.33 -5.84
CA LEU A 182 -16.68 23.28 -5.30
C LEU A 182 -16.31 24.60 -4.59
N ALA A 183 -15.55 24.48 -3.51
CA ALA A 183 -15.05 25.64 -2.80
C ALA A 183 -13.97 26.38 -3.64
N VAL A 184 -14.08 27.70 -3.66
CA VAL A 184 -13.12 28.57 -4.35
C VAL A 184 -11.74 28.48 -3.69
N GLY A 185 -10.70 28.25 -4.48
CA GLY A 185 -9.32 28.21 -4.00
C GLY A 185 -8.91 26.92 -3.34
N SER A 186 -9.69 25.83 -3.51
CA SER A 186 -9.26 24.50 -3.16
C SER A 186 -8.18 23.97 -4.12
N ASP A 187 -7.30 23.09 -3.64
CA ASP A 187 -6.11 22.62 -4.37
C ASP A 187 -6.42 21.93 -5.71
N CYS A 188 -7.62 21.31 -5.83
CA CYS A 188 -8.05 20.64 -7.07
C CYS A 188 -8.85 21.53 -8.00
N THR A 189 -9.00 22.83 -7.72
CA THR A 189 -9.93 23.70 -8.42
C THR A 189 -9.29 24.90 -9.09
N LEU A 190 -9.90 25.32 -10.22
CA LEU A 190 -9.66 26.59 -10.86
C LEU A 190 -10.98 27.36 -10.91
N THR A 191 -10.94 28.62 -10.51
CA THR A 191 -12.08 29.53 -10.64
C THR A 191 -11.84 30.48 -11.80
N THR A 192 -12.69 30.38 -12.82
CA THR A 192 -12.70 31.28 -13.97
C THR A 192 -14.05 32.02 -13.98
N ASP A 193 -14.00 33.34 -13.84
CA ASP A 193 -15.16 34.19 -13.64
C ASP A 193 -16.00 33.78 -12.41
N ILE A 194 -17.15 33.15 -12.65
CA ILE A 194 -18.08 32.68 -11.60
C ILE A 194 -18.11 31.17 -11.46
N TYR A 195 -17.34 30.45 -12.28
CA TYR A 195 -17.31 29.00 -12.30
C TYR A 195 -16.09 28.46 -11.58
N THR A 196 -16.28 27.56 -10.63
CA THR A 196 -15.22 26.80 -9.98
C THR A 196 -15.31 25.37 -10.44
N ASN A 197 -14.28 24.89 -11.14
CA ASN A 197 -14.21 23.57 -11.74
C ASN A 197 -12.99 22.81 -11.21
N ARG A 198 -13.03 21.48 -11.27
CA ARG A 198 -11.83 20.66 -11.06
C ARG A 198 -10.87 20.84 -12.20
N VAL A 199 -9.58 20.65 -11.94
CA VAL A 199 -8.52 20.72 -12.95
C VAL A 199 -7.80 19.40 -13.09
N LEU A 200 -7.37 19.10 -14.31
CA LEU A 200 -6.60 17.91 -14.65
C LEU A 200 -5.61 18.26 -15.75
N THR A 201 -4.32 17.95 -15.55
CA THR A 201 -3.31 18.00 -16.61
C THR A 201 -3.06 16.60 -17.16
N VAL A 202 -3.25 16.40 -18.45
CA VAL A 202 -2.97 15.14 -19.16
C VAL A 202 -1.64 15.27 -19.89
N ALA A 203 -0.66 14.49 -19.48
CA ALA A 203 0.72 14.54 -19.99
C ALA A 203 1.11 13.33 -20.87
N GLY A 204 0.12 12.58 -21.37
CA GLY A 204 0.34 11.45 -22.29
C GLY A 204 0.66 10.11 -21.63
N ILE A 205 0.61 10.03 -20.31
CA ILE A 205 0.70 8.78 -19.52
C ILE A 205 -0.65 8.48 -18.89
N PRO A 206 -1.03 7.19 -18.68
CA PRO A 206 -2.28 6.83 -18.01
C PRO A 206 -2.42 7.50 -16.63
N ILE A 207 -3.60 8.03 -16.35
CA ILE A 207 -3.91 8.75 -15.12
C ILE A 207 -5.07 8.07 -14.42
N TRP A 208 -4.90 7.78 -13.13
CA TRP A 208 -6.00 7.56 -12.20
C TRP A 208 -6.22 8.86 -11.42
N TYR A 209 -7.29 9.57 -11.79
CA TYR A 209 -7.76 10.68 -10.98
C TYR A 209 -8.37 10.08 -9.73
N GLY A 210 -7.61 10.09 -8.62
CA GLY A 210 -7.86 9.30 -7.43
C GLY A 210 -9.27 9.45 -6.86
N VAL A 211 -9.67 8.56 -5.96
CA VAL A 211 -10.98 8.63 -5.33
C VAL A 211 -11.15 9.99 -4.66
N VAL A 212 -12.17 10.72 -5.08
CA VAL A 212 -12.56 12.01 -4.50
C VAL A 212 -14.03 11.98 -4.12
N CYS A 213 -14.43 12.82 -3.16
CA CYS A 213 -15.82 12.95 -2.80
C CYS A 213 -16.57 13.95 -3.64
N TRP A 214 -17.88 13.81 -3.67
CA TRP A 214 -18.76 14.86 -4.15
C TRP A 214 -18.47 16.19 -3.44
N GLU A 215 -18.24 17.25 -4.19
CA GLU A 215 -17.91 18.61 -3.69
C GLU A 215 -16.58 18.74 -2.90
N ALA A 216 -15.71 17.71 -2.88
CA ALA A 216 -14.43 17.75 -2.19
C ALA A 216 -13.23 17.40 -3.07
N CYS A 217 -12.04 17.91 -2.76
CA CYS A 217 -10.80 17.61 -3.48
C CYS A 217 -10.14 16.29 -3.07
N LEU A 218 -10.52 15.75 -1.94
CA LEU A 218 -9.93 14.56 -1.34
C LEU A 218 -10.97 13.44 -1.25
N ASP A 219 -10.52 12.24 -0.95
CA ASP A 219 -11.38 11.14 -0.57
C ASP A 219 -12.17 11.49 0.70
N CYS A 220 -13.39 11.01 0.82
CA CYS A 220 -14.20 11.23 2.00
C CYS A 220 -13.69 10.35 3.13
N ALA A 221 -13.78 10.85 4.35
CA ALA A 221 -13.80 9.97 5.49
C ALA A 221 -15.01 9.00 5.33
N PRO A 222 -14.82 7.68 5.45
CA PRO A 222 -15.93 6.75 5.30
C PRO A 222 -17.02 7.09 6.33
N ILE A 223 -18.30 7.00 5.93
CA ILE A 223 -19.41 7.03 6.89
C ILE A 223 -19.34 5.72 7.67
N PHE A 224 -18.57 5.72 8.73
CA PHE A 224 -18.34 4.57 9.59
C PHE A 224 -18.58 4.99 11.04
N THR A 225 -19.47 4.28 11.70
CA THR A 225 -19.90 4.57 13.06
C THR A 225 -19.60 3.40 13.99
N ALA A 226 -19.67 3.63 15.30
CA ALA A 226 -19.56 2.54 16.27
C ALA A 226 -20.60 1.44 16.05
N ALA A 227 -21.81 1.78 15.56
CA ALA A 227 -22.86 0.80 15.27
C ALA A 227 -22.50 -0.16 14.12
N ASP A 228 -21.66 0.28 13.18
CA ASP A 228 -21.18 -0.57 12.09
C ASP A 228 -20.17 -1.61 12.56
N LEU A 229 -19.47 -1.31 13.64
CA LEU A 229 -18.45 -2.17 14.22
C LEU A 229 -19.05 -3.26 15.12
N VAL A 230 -20.06 -2.91 15.93
CA VAL A 230 -20.59 -3.72 17.03
C VAL A 230 -21.41 -4.92 16.57
N GLY A 231 -21.32 -6.02 17.33
CA GLY A 231 -22.17 -7.21 17.19
C GLY A 231 -21.90 -8.05 15.97
N LYS A 232 -20.70 -7.94 15.40
CA LYS A 232 -20.24 -8.70 14.24
C LYS A 232 -18.94 -9.41 14.57
N ASP A 233 -18.74 -10.58 13.97
CA ASP A 233 -17.48 -11.30 13.98
C ASP A 233 -16.69 -10.86 12.74
N TRP A 234 -15.77 -9.92 12.94
CA TRP A 234 -14.84 -9.48 11.89
C TRP A 234 -13.72 -10.49 11.75
N THR A 235 -13.34 -10.81 10.52
CA THR A 235 -12.21 -11.68 10.18
C THR A 235 -11.34 -11.00 9.12
N LEU A 236 -10.07 -11.39 8.96
CA LEU A 236 -9.32 -11.02 7.77
C LEU A 236 -10.03 -11.59 6.53
N TRP A 237 -10.18 -10.78 5.49
CA TRP A 237 -10.81 -11.23 4.26
C TRP A 237 -9.81 -11.99 3.40
N ASP A 238 -10.16 -13.24 3.01
CA ASP A 238 -9.32 -14.14 2.22
C ASP A 238 -9.23 -13.68 0.74
N VAL A 239 -8.54 -12.56 0.51
CA VAL A 239 -8.31 -11.97 -0.82
C VAL A 239 -6.91 -11.36 -0.91
N ASP A 240 -6.42 -11.18 -2.12
CA ASP A 240 -5.15 -10.49 -2.38
C ASP A 240 -5.13 -9.10 -1.69
N GLN A 241 -3.95 -8.73 -1.17
CA GLN A 241 -3.72 -7.48 -0.45
C GLN A 241 -4.53 -7.32 0.86
N VAL A 242 -5.04 -8.41 1.41
CA VAL A 242 -5.70 -8.40 2.73
C VAL A 242 -4.82 -7.82 3.83
N ILE A 243 -3.53 -8.07 3.77
CA ILE A 243 -2.47 -7.42 4.56
C ILE A 243 -1.52 -6.74 3.57
N ALA A 244 -1.27 -5.46 3.79
CA ALA A 244 -0.38 -4.66 2.97
C ALA A 244 0.48 -3.73 3.83
N VAL A 245 1.74 -3.52 3.45
CA VAL A 245 2.70 -2.67 4.16
C VAL A 245 3.30 -1.67 3.19
N GLY A 246 3.33 -0.41 3.58
CA GLY A 246 3.82 0.64 2.68
C GLY A 246 4.15 1.97 3.37
N PRO A 247 4.64 2.95 2.59
CA PRO A 247 5.10 4.26 3.08
C PRO A 247 3.95 5.23 3.40
N GLY A 248 2.75 4.72 3.63
CA GLY A 248 1.57 5.52 3.96
C GLY A 248 0.33 4.66 4.12
N ILE A 249 -0.72 5.29 4.61
CA ILE A 249 -2.01 4.66 4.85
C ILE A 249 -2.59 4.12 3.52
N GLY A 250 -3.13 2.89 3.55
CA GLY A 250 -3.68 2.23 2.37
C GLY A 250 -2.65 1.71 1.36
N ARG A 251 -1.35 1.97 1.54
CA ARG A 251 -0.27 1.59 0.62
C ARG A 251 0.25 0.17 0.91
N GLY A 252 0.67 -0.52 -0.16
CA GLY A 252 1.23 -1.88 -0.12
C GLY A 252 2.56 -2.03 -0.88
N ASP A 253 3.32 -0.94 -1.02
CA ASP A 253 4.52 -0.87 -1.87
C ASP A 253 5.67 -1.76 -1.38
N TRP A 254 5.74 -2.07 -0.08
CA TRP A 254 6.80 -2.88 0.51
C TRP A 254 6.40 -4.35 0.65
N PHE A 255 5.13 -4.61 0.93
CA PHE A 255 4.56 -5.95 1.03
C PHE A 255 3.07 -5.91 0.75
N ALA A 256 2.58 -6.91 0.01
CA ALA A 256 1.16 -7.17 -0.15
C ALA A 256 0.94 -8.68 -0.15
N ALA A 257 0.07 -9.16 0.73
CA ALA A 257 -0.31 -10.56 0.78
C ALA A 257 -0.94 -10.98 -0.56
N ASN A 258 -0.52 -12.13 -1.06
CA ASN A 258 -1.08 -12.76 -2.25
C ASN A 258 -1.65 -14.15 -1.92
N GLU A 259 -2.35 -14.77 -2.87
CA GLU A 259 -2.98 -16.08 -2.70
C GLU A 259 -2.01 -17.14 -2.12
N ALA A 260 -0.75 -17.16 -2.57
CA ALA A 260 0.24 -18.12 -2.08
C ALA A 260 0.63 -17.88 -0.62
N TRP A 261 0.76 -16.61 -0.21
CA TRP A 261 1.02 -16.26 1.18
C TRP A 261 -0.17 -16.59 2.07
N ILE A 262 -1.39 -16.23 1.64
CA ILE A 262 -2.64 -16.53 2.36
C ILE A 262 -2.76 -18.04 2.62
N ALA A 263 -2.53 -18.87 1.59
CA ALA A 263 -2.58 -20.33 1.71
C ALA A 263 -1.51 -20.90 2.65
N ALA A 264 -0.40 -20.18 2.87
CA ALA A 264 0.68 -20.60 3.77
C ALA A 264 0.40 -20.29 5.25
N VAL A 265 -0.53 -19.37 5.56
CA VAL A 265 -0.82 -18.91 6.93
C VAL A 265 -2.32 -18.96 7.27
N PRO A 266 -2.98 -20.12 7.08
CA PRO A 266 -4.43 -20.23 7.23
C PRO A 266 -4.95 -19.87 8.62
N CYS A 267 -4.13 -19.98 9.65
CA CYS A 267 -4.48 -19.64 11.03
C CYS A 267 -4.65 -18.14 11.32
N LEU A 268 -4.43 -17.26 10.36
CA LEU A 268 -4.81 -15.85 10.48
C LEU A 268 -6.24 -15.59 9.97
N PHE A 269 -6.81 -16.52 9.22
CA PHE A 269 -8.09 -16.34 8.52
C PHE A 269 -9.27 -17.00 9.27
N ASP A 270 -9.01 -17.71 10.36
CA ASP A 270 -10.01 -18.20 11.31
C ASP A 270 -10.08 -17.35 12.59
N ASP A 271 -9.21 -16.34 12.71
CA ASP A 271 -9.27 -15.35 13.79
C ASP A 271 -10.53 -14.49 13.68
N THR A 272 -11.17 -14.23 14.82
CA THR A 272 -12.34 -13.34 14.89
C THR A 272 -12.10 -12.19 15.86
N PHE A 273 -12.61 -11.02 15.48
CA PHE A 273 -12.53 -9.76 16.22
C PHE A 273 -13.95 -9.26 16.48
N THR A 274 -14.40 -9.27 17.74
CA THR A 274 -15.77 -8.91 18.10
C THR A 274 -15.79 -7.71 19.03
N PHE A 275 -16.64 -6.75 18.73
CA PHE A 275 -16.83 -5.53 19.50
C PHE A 275 -18.23 -5.48 20.10
N ASP A 276 -18.37 -5.01 21.34
CA ASP A 276 -19.65 -4.81 21.97
C ASP A 276 -19.96 -3.31 22.21
N ASP A 277 -21.20 -2.99 22.53
CA ASP A 277 -21.67 -1.63 22.75
C ASP A 277 -21.23 -1.04 24.13
N ALA A 278 -20.62 -1.86 24.99
CA ALA A 278 -20.06 -1.42 26.28
C ALA A 278 -18.56 -1.07 26.19
N GLY A 279 -17.94 -1.20 25.01
CA GLY A 279 -16.50 -0.98 24.81
C GLY A 279 -15.65 -2.22 25.03
N GLY A 280 -16.25 -3.40 25.09
CA GLY A 280 -15.56 -4.67 25.11
C GLY A 280 -15.08 -5.08 23.73
N PHE A 281 -13.89 -5.67 23.67
CA PHE A 281 -13.26 -6.18 22.47
C PHE A 281 -12.72 -7.59 22.71
N VAL A 282 -13.09 -8.54 21.88
CA VAL A 282 -12.67 -9.94 22.00
C VAL A 282 -11.89 -10.35 20.78
N VAL A 283 -10.73 -10.96 20.99
CA VAL A 283 -9.95 -11.65 19.95
C VAL A 283 -10.03 -13.14 20.22
N ASN A 284 -10.51 -13.89 19.23
CA ASN A 284 -10.52 -15.35 19.26
C ASN A 284 -9.68 -15.87 18.07
N VAL A 285 -8.59 -16.55 18.37
CA VAL A 285 -7.58 -17.02 17.41
C VAL A 285 -7.78 -18.46 16.93
N GLY A 286 -8.98 -19.02 17.13
CA GLY A 286 -9.20 -20.43 16.79
C GLY A 286 -8.30 -21.39 17.57
N ASP A 287 -7.74 -22.37 16.87
CA ASP A 287 -6.90 -23.41 17.47
C ASP A 287 -5.40 -23.12 17.42
N SER A 288 -4.96 -22.15 16.62
CA SER A 288 -3.53 -21.88 16.38
C SER A 288 -3.26 -20.41 16.04
N VAL A 289 -2.03 -19.97 16.25
CA VAL A 289 -1.52 -18.61 16.03
C VAL A 289 -0.35 -18.66 15.06
N LEU A 290 -0.20 -17.68 14.19
CA LEU A 290 0.98 -17.55 13.34
C LEU A 290 2.18 -17.08 14.19
N LEU A 291 3.24 -17.85 14.29
CA LEU A 291 4.51 -17.41 14.88
C LEU A 291 5.57 -17.31 13.80
N GLU A 292 6.36 -16.25 13.84
CA GLU A 292 7.46 -15.97 12.92
C GLU A 292 8.79 -15.89 13.67
N ASP A 293 9.92 -16.15 13.00
CA ASP A 293 11.25 -16.26 13.58
C ASP A 293 11.83 -14.95 14.15
N TRP A 294 11.32 -13.80 13.71
CA TRP A 294 11.70 -12.48 14.23
C TRP A 294 11.08 -12.17 15.60
N MET A 295 10.06 -12.92 16.04
CA MET A 295 9.42 -12.76 17.36
C MET A 295 10.32 -13.27 18.47
N ASP A 296 10.19 -12.69 19.68
CA ASP A 296 11.04 -13.04 20.79
C ASP A 296 10.76 -14.47 21.29
N SER A 297 11.82 -15.25 21.43
CA SER A 297 11.78 -16.63 21.96
C SER A 297 11.09 -17.67 21.09
N VAL A 298 10.80 -17.39 19.83
CA VAL A 298 10.20 -18.36 18.91
C VAL A 298 11.24 -19.41 18.50
N SER A 299 10.89 -20.67 18.63
CA SER A 299 11.68 -21.83 18.16
C SER A 299 10.94 -22.68 17.12
N VAL A 300 9.64 -22.43 16.93
CA VAL A 300 8.78 -23.09 15.94
C VAL A 300 7.97 -22.01 15.24
N THR A 301 8.03 -21.97 13.92
CA THR A 301 7.34 -20.96 13.08
C THR A 301 6.15 -21.57 12.35
N GLY A 302 5.27 -20.71 11.83
CA GLY A 302 4.05 -21.08 11.15
C GLY A 302 2.84 -21.09 12.08
N CYS A 303 1.79 -21.80 11.70
CA CYS A 303 0.59 -21.94 12.53
C CYS A 303 0.86 -22.88 13.70
N VAL A 304 1.05 -22.31 14.89
CA VAL A 304 1.40 -23.03 16.12
C VAL A 304 0.15 -23.15 17.01
N PRO A 305 -0.19 -24.37 17.53
CA PRO A 305 -1.32 -24.52 18.43
C PRO A 305 -1.24 -23.55 19.63
N VAL A 306 -2.38 -22.99 20.05
CA VAL A 306 -2.46 -22.03 21.16
C VAL A 306 -1.78 -22.58 22.43
N ALA A 307 -1.90 -23.89 22.69
CA ALA A 307 -1.30 -24.56 23.84
C ALA A 307 0.24 -24.59 23.81
N ASP A 308 0.85 -24.38 22.64
CA ASP A 308 2.30 -24.48 22.42
C ASP A 308 2.96 -23.11 22.24
N ILE A 309 2.19 -22.01 22.36
CA ILE A 309 2.72 -20.64 22.28
C ILE A 309 3.72 -20.41 23.44
N PRO A 310 4.92 -19.83 23.19
CA PRO A 310 5.83 -19.41 24.25
C PRO A 310 5.15 -18.49 25.27
N GLU A 311 5.48 -18.66 26.56
CA GLU A 311 4.84 -17.92 27.66
C GLU A 311 4.88 -16.39 27.46
N ASN A 312 5.97 -15.86 26.93
CA ASN A 312 6.11 -14.43 26.64
C ASN A 312 5.28 -13.93 25.46
N LEU A 313 4.74 -14.83 24.64
CA LEU A 313 3.86 -14.53 23.50
C LEU A 313 2.41 -14.95 23.76
N ALA A 314 2.13 -15.57 24.90
CA ALA A 314 0.83 -16.19 25.19
C ALA A 314 -0.37 -15.22 25.11
N ALA A 315 -0.15 -13.93 25.33
CA ALA A 315 -1.20 -12.92 25.20
C ALA A 315 -1.68 -12.68 23.77
N TRP A 316 -0.94 -13.13 22.76
CA TRP A 316 -1.43 -13.17 21.36
C TRP A 316 -2.32 -14.38 21.07
N GLY A 317 -2.47 -15.28 22.00
CA GLY A 317 -3.42 -16.40 21.94
C GLY A 317 -4.88 -16.01 22.11
N GLY A 318 -5.21 -14.73 21.98
CA GLY A 318 -6.57 -14.20 22.10
C GLY A 318 -6.95 -13.83 23.55
N GLY A 319 -8.11 -13.22 23.72
CA GLY A 319 -8.64 -12.79 25.03
C GLY A 319 -9.64 -11.68 24.96
N ASP A 320 -10.00 -11.19 26.17
CA ASP A 320 -10.93 -10.08 26.37
C ASP A 320 -10.15 -8.79 26.60
N PHE A 321 -10.45 -7.77 25.80
CA PHE A 321 -9.80 -6.47 25.78
C PHE A 321 -10.83 -5.35 25.83
N THR A 322 -10.39 -4.11 25.68
CA THR A 322 -11.27 -2.97 25.53
C THR A 322 -10.96 -2.20 24.26
N TYR A 323 -11.95 -1.48 23.73
CA TYR A 323 -11.77 -0.56 22.63
C TYR A 323 -12.43 0.78 22.86
N THR A 324 -11.99 1.77 22.11
CA THR A 324 -12.69 3.06 21.93
C THR A 324 -12.80 3.36 20.46
N PHE A 325 -13.94 3.91 20.06
CA PHE A 325 -14.18 4.40 18.73
C PHE A 325 -14.23 5.93 18.76
N THR A 326 -13.55 6.57 17.80
CA THR A 326 -13.62 8.03 17.61
C THR A 326 -14.12 8.29 16.20
N GLU A 327 -15.21 9.06 16.10
CA GLU A 327 -15.76 9.45 14.80
C GLU A 327 -14.76 10.32 14.03
N GLY A 328 -14.76 10.17 12.71
CA GLY A 328 -14.01 11.03 11.83
C GLY A 328 -14.62 12.43 11.72
N SER A 329 -13.94 13.27 10.99
CA SER A 329 -14.40 14.62 10.66
C SER A 329 -14.08 14.89 9.19
N GLU A 330 -14.40 16.07 8.67
CA GLU A 330 -14.02 16.49 7.31
C GLU A 330 -12.50 16.44 7.04
N THR A 331 -11.67 16.35 8.07
CA THR A 331 -10.21 16.38 7.96
C THR A 331 -9.51 15.22 8.65
N THR A 332 -10.23 14.31 9.28
CA THR A 332 -9.67 13.19 10.03
C THR A 332 -10.47 11.92 9.79
N LEU A 333 -9.79 10.81 9.58
CA LEU A 333 -10.41 9.49 9.50
C LEU A 333 -11.00 9.07 10.88
N PRO A 334 -12.06 8.25 10.91
CA PRO A 334 -12.49 7.57 12.12
C PRO A 334 -11.38 6.68 12.66
N THR A 335 -11.34 6.45 13.97
CA THR A 335 -10.33 5.57 14.57
C THR A 335 -10.92 4.52 15.48
N ILE A 336 -10.29 3.34 15.50
CA ILE A 336 -10.55 2.24 16.41
C ILE A 336 -9.29 2.06 17.25
N SER A 337 -9.36 2.31 18.55
CA SER A 337 -8.25 2.10 19.47
C SER A 337 -8.52 0.87 20.32
N VAL A 338 -7.70 -0.18 20.22
CA VAL A 338 -7.79 -1.38 21.06
C VAL A 338 -6.75 -1.33 22.17
N THR A 339 -7.11 -1.75 23.38
CA THR A 339 -6.28 -1.60 24.57
C THR A 339 -6.25 -2.88 25.40
N GLY A 340 -5.06 -3.31 25.77
CA GLY A 340 -4.78 -4.46 26.64
C GLY A 340 -3.51 -5.17 26.23
N ASN A 341 -2.94 -5.96 27.12
CA ASN A 341 -1.73 -6.73 26.82
C ASN A 341 -2.02 -7.76 25.71
N GLY A 342 -1.45 -7.55 24.54
CA GLY A 342 -1.65 -8.41 23.38
C GLY A 342 -2.93 -8.10 22.57
N ALA A 343 -3.63 -6.97 22.83
CA ALA A 343 -4.76 -6.53 22.01
C ALA A 343 -4.27 -6.14 20.59
N TYR A 344 -4.97 -6.58 19.55
CA TYR A 344 -4.71 -6.23 18.16
C TYR A 344 -5.96 -6.42 17.30
N LEU A 345 -5.98 -5.79 16.12
CA LEU A 345 -6.99 -5.97 15.08
C LEU A 345 -6.30 -6.36 13.77
N GLY A 346 -6.72 -7.47 13.18
CA GLY A 346 -6.14 -8.01 11.96
C GLY A 346 -4.88 -8.86 12.22
N PHE A 347 -3.72 -8.25 12.38
CA PHE A 347 -2.47 -8.95 12.66
C PHE A 347 -1.64 -8.22 13.71
N TYR A 348 -1.17 -8.94 14.72
CA TYR A 348 -0.48 -8.37 15.90
C TYR A 348 0.90 -7.76 15.62
N LYS A 349 1.41 -7.86 14.40
CA LYS A 349 2.74 -7.33 14.02
C LYS A 349 2.79 -5.81 13.99
N GLY A 350 1.73 -5.15 13.52
CA GLY A 350 1.65 -3.69 13.47
C GLY A 350 1.37 -3.08 14.83
N GLY A 351 2.20 -2.12 15.25
CA GLY A 351 1.98 -1.37 16.48
C GLY A 351 2.71 -0.03 16.47
N PRO A 352 2.36 0.90 17.36
CA PRO A 352 2.92 2.24 17.33
C PRO A 352 4.44 2.23 17.54
N GLY A 353 5.16 2.91 16.67
CA GLY A 353 6.60 3.15 16.76
C GLY A 353 7.51 2.01 16.31
N ALA A 354 6.99 0.80 16.08
CA ALA A 354 7.75 -0.33 15.54
C ALA A 354 6.85 -1.55 15.28
N GLU A 355 7.38 -2.54 14.58
CA GLU A 355 6.81 -3.89 14.57
C GLU A 355 6.96 -4.54 15.97
N GLN A 356 5.90 -5.13 16.47
CA GLN A 356 5.88 -5.75 17.80
C GLN A 356 6.51 -7.14 17.77
N ARG A 357 7.52 -7.35 18.58
CA ARG A 357 8.20 -8.63 18.73
C ARG A 357 7.58 -9.53 19.81
N ALA A 358 6.84 -8.94 20.72
CA ALA A 358 6.10 -9.60 21.80
C ALA A 358 4.89 -8.74 22.22
N PRO A 359 3.85 -9.35 22.83
CA PRO A 359 2.72 -8.61 23.39
C PRO A 359 3.16 -7.54 24.38
N ASN A 360 2.44 -6.43 24.39
CA ASN A 360 2.65 -5.35 25.37
C ASN A 360 1.30 -4.69 25.73
N ASP A 361 1.28 -3.87 26.80
CA ASP A 361 0.11 -3.18 27.30
C ASP A 361 -0.18 -1.84 26.57
N THR A 362 0.24 -1.72 25.32
CA THR A 362 -0.01 -0.48 24.56
C THR A 362 -1.44 -0.43 24.03
N THR A 363 -1.91 0.80 23.78
CA THR A 363 -3.08 1.05 22.96
C THR A 363 -2.63 1.13 21.51
N ILE A 364 -3.27 0.36 20.64
CA ILE A 364 -3.04 0.39 19.20
C ILE A 364 -4.23 1.11 18.57
N THR A 365 -3.95 2.19 17.84
CA THR A 365 -4.96 2.98 17.14
C THR A 365 -4.89 2.70 15.66
N TYR A 366 -6.02 2.26 15.12
CA TYR A 366 -6.22 2.01 13.69
C TYR A 366 -7.05 3.12 13.09
N GLU A 367 -6.62 3.69 11.99
CA GLU A 367 -7.41 4.62 11.18
C GLU A 367 -8.29 3.82 10.23
N VAL A 368 -9.57 4.17 10.15
CA VAL A 368 -10.53 3.53 9.23
C VAL A 368 -10.41 4.19 7.87
N ILE A 369 -9.79 3.49 6.94
CA ILE A 369 -9.52 3.98 5.59
C ILE A 369 -10.78 3.93 4.72
N ARG A 370 -11.51 2.82 4.83
CA ARG A 370 -12.71 2.57 4.03
C ARG A 370 -13.63 1.60 4.76
N PHE A 371 -14.92 1.84 4.62
CA PHE A 371 -15.98 0.94 5.02
C PHE A 371 -16.94 0.72 3.84
N TYR A 372 -17.31 -0.53 3.62
CA TYR A 372 -18.30 -0.92 2.63
C TYR A 372 -19.39 -1.73 3.32
N ASP A 373 -20.65 -1.27 3.16
CA ASP A 373 -21.84 -1.95 3.67
C ASP A 373 -22.58 -2.68 2.54
N GLY A 374 -22.02 -3.81 2.12
CA GLY A 374 -22.57 -4.59 1.02
C GLY A 374 -23.75 -5.48 1.41
N PRO A 375 -24.50 -5.96 0.42
CA PRO A 375 -25.69 -6.79 0.64
C PRO A 375 -25.37 -8.19 1.18
N THR A 376 -24.17 -8.68 1.01
CA THR A 376 -23.73 -10.03 1.43
C THR A 376 -22.67 -10.01 2.52
N ASN A 377 -21.83 -8.99 2.51
CA ASN A 377 -20.78 -8.79 3.51
C ASN A 377 -20.49 -7.31 3.71
N LYS A 378 -20.00 -7.01 4.89
CA LYS A 378 -19.38 -5.72 5.20
C LYS A 378 -17.86 -5.86 5.08
N ARG A 379 -17.19 -4.80 4.65
CA ARG A 379 -15.73 -4.76 4.52
C ARG A 379 -15.19 -3.55 5.23
N LEU A 380 -14.12 -3.72 5.95
CA LEU A 380 -13.50 -2.68 6.75
C LEU A 380 -12.00 -2.66 6.45
N ARG A 381 -11.50 -1.60 5.84
CA ARG A 381 -10.07 -1.39 5.65
C ARG A 381 -9.55 -0.45 6.71
N VAL A 382 -8.54 -0.90 7.44
CA VAL A 382 -7.90 -0.12 8.50
C VAL A 382 -6.39 -0.06 8.31
N GLY A 383 -5.77 1.00 8.82
CA GLY A 383 -4.32 1.16 8.83
C GLY A 383 -3.80 1.50 10.21
N VAL A 384 -2.62 1.02 10.56
CA VAL A 384 -1.89 1.40 11.77
C VAL A 384 -0.55 1.98 11.40
N ASP A 385 -0.27 3.21 11.85
CA ASP A 385 1.05 3.82 11.72
C ASP A 385 2.03 3.13 12.68
N TYR A 386 3.06 2.48 12.10
CA TYR A 386 4.13 1.87 12.87
C TYR A 386 5.48 2.60 12.69
N SER A 387 5.46 3.78 12.07
CA SER A 387 6.65 4.61 11.96
C SER A 387 7.20 5.00 13.33
N GLU A 388 8.52 5.03 13.49
CA GLU A 388 9.18 5.37 14.77
C GLU A 388 8.79 6.78 15.26
N ALA A 389 8.57 7.70 14.34
CA ALA A 389 8.20 9.09 14.63
C ALA A 389 6.68 9.30 14.80
N GLY A 390 5.84 8.33 14.43
CA GLY A 390 4.38 8.50 14.36
C GLY A 390 3.97 9.56 13.34
N ASP A 391 4.70 9.65 12.22
CA ASP A 391 4.55 10.70 11.20
C ASP A 391 3.83 10.21 9.94
N GLY A 392 3.31 8.98 9.96
CA GLY A 392 2.58 8.40 8.86
C GLY A 392 3.44 7.89 7.71
N SER A 393 4.75 7.74 7.92
CA SER A 393 5.69 7.29 6.90
C SER A 393 5.76 5.75 6.75
N ALA A 394 5.07 4.99 7.61
CA ALA A 394 5.05 3.54 7.57
C ALA A 394 3.74 2.98 8.13
N TYR A 395 3.00 2.21 7.32
CA TYR A 395 1.72 1.63 7.70
C TYR A 395 1.66 0.13 7.49
N TRP A 396 1.05 -0.57 8.46
CA TRP A 396 0.39 -1.85 8.26
C TRP A 396 -1.07 -1.60 7.96
N ASN A 397 -1.59 -2.19 6.89
CA ASN A 397 -2.97 -2.05 6.43
C ASN A 397 -3.64 -3.42 6.40
N TYR A 398 -4.88 -3.50 6.90
CA TYR A 398 -5.65 -4.73 6.99
C TYR A 398 -7.02 -4.55 6.35
N LEU A 399 -7.49 -5.60 5.67
CA LEU A 399 -8.83 -5.67 5.12
C LEU A 399 -9.62 -6.75 5.84
N LEU A 400 -10.63 -6.33 6.59
CA LEU A 400 -11.50 -7.21 7.36
C LEU A 400 -12.85 -7.35 6.65
N THR A 401 -13.52 -8.45 6.92
CA THR A 401 -14.89 -8.72 6.46
C THR A 401 -15.75 -9.24 7.60
N ALA A 402 -17.05 -8.97 7.52
CA ALA A 402 -18.06 -9.55 8.38
C ALA A 402 -19.32 -9.85 7.54
N PRO A 403 -20.15 -10.86 7.92
CA PRO A 403 -21.42 -11.10 7.24
C PRO A 403 -22.33 -9.85 7.28
N ALA A 404 -23.06 -9.60 6.19
CA ALA A 404 -24.18 -8.65 6.24
C ALA A 404 -25.23 -9.18 7.20
N GLN A 405 -25.76 -8.31 8.04
CA GLN A 405 -26.84 -8.66 8.99
C GLN A 405 -28.19 -8.62 8.31
#